data_979ffcd3f373ed9b9e64be978824018a
#
_entry.id   979ffcd3f373ed9b9e64be978824018a
#
_cell.length_a   1.000
_cell.length_b   1.000
_cell.length_c   1.000
_cell.angle_alpha   90.00
_cell.angle_beta   90.00
_cell.angle_gamma   90.00
#
_symmetry.space_group_name_H-M   'P 1'
#
loop_
_entity.id
_entity.type
_entity.pdbx_description
1 polymer ?
#
loop_
_entity_poly.entity_id
_entity_poly.type
_entity_poly.pdbx_seq_one_letter_code
_entity_poly.pdbx_strand_id
1 'polypeptide(L)'
;MNTSLPRATAPFAGKTGRLVPESEGAPVPQVKAPTDAPNILVIILDDVGFGSFGTFGGPVPTPGLDLVAQKGLRYNRFHTTALCSPTRAALLTGRNHHAVHMGGIPEMANGFPGYDTIIPPEAATVAQVLRMNGYATGCFGKWHLTPMWEMGPGGPFDRWPTGMGFDRFYGILGAESSQYEPPVYDQTTPVSPHLGRENYHLTEDLVDQTINWIDRVSVSSPGKPFFCYLPTPAVHAPHHAPREWIDKFAGQFDAGWDAL
;
A
#
# COMPACT_ATOMS: atom_id res chain seq x y z
N MET A 1 14.71 -21.26 7.85
CA MET A 1 15.02 -22.16 6.72
C MET A 1 14.15 -21.73 5.55
N ASN A 2 14.76 -21.42 4.43
CA ASN A 2 14.02 -21.01 3.23
C ASN A 2 13.38 -22.27 2.62
N THR A 3 12.08 -22.43 2.77
CA THR A 3 11.32 -23.58 2.27
C THR A 3 10.74 -23.36 0.87
N SER A 4 11.21 -22.36 0.13
CA SER A 4 10.83 -22.17 -1.27
C SER A 4 11.54 -23.20 -2.14
N LEU A 5 11.16 -24.46 -2.00
CA LEU A 5 11.50 -25.47 -3.00
C LEU A 5 10.78 -25.09 -4.31
N PRO A 6 11.43 -25.25 -5.48
CA PRO A 6 10.75 -25.12 -6.75
C PRO A 6 9.50 -26.00 -6.72
N ARG A 7 8.33 -25.42 -7.00
CA ARG A 7 7.12 -26.23 -7.15
C ARG A 7 7.33 -27.13 -8.36
N ALA A 8 7.00 -28.41 -8.23
CA ALA A 8 7.00 -29.32 -9.36
C ALA A 8 6.13 -28.73 -10.48
N THR A 9 6.68 -28.62 -11.66
CA THR A 9 5.92 -28.26 -12.86
C THR A 9 4.86 -29.30 -13.11
N ALA A 10 3.64 -28.86 -13.44
CA ALA A 10 2.59 -29.79 -13.88
C ALA A 10 3.10 -30.64 -15.07
N PRO A 11 2.73 -31.91 -15.15
CA PRO A 11 3.10 -32.75 -16.30
C PRO A 11 2.70 -32.07 -17.61
N PHE A 12 3.52 -32.18 -18.63
CA PHE A 12 3.20 -31.66 -19.95
C PHE A 12 1.93 -32.31 -20.48
N ALA A 13 0.92 -31.50 -20.76
CA ALA A 13 -0.41 -31.94 -21.21
C ALA A 13 -0.57 -32.00 -22.73
N GLY A 14 0.49 -31.70 -23.49
CA GLY A 14 0.51 -31.79 -24.94
C GLY A 14 1.00 -33.15 -25.44
N LYS A 15 1.21 -33.26 -26.75
CA LYS A 15 1.74 -34.43 -27.43
C LYS A 15 3.11 -34.11 -28.01
N THR A 16 4.11 -34.92 -27.68
CA THR A 16 5.46 -34.80 -28.25
C THR A 16 5.62 -35.82 -29.38
N GLY A 17 5.78 -35.35 -30.61
CA GLY A 17 6.15 -36.15 -31.77
C GLY A 17 7.65 -36.08 -32.05
N ARG A 18 8.12 -36.86 -33.06
CA ARG A 18 9.51 -36.82 -33.52
C ARG A 18 9.85 -35.51 -34.23
N LEU A 19 8.86 -34.93 -34.89
CA LEU A 19 8.96 -33.67 -35.64
C LEU A 19 7.93 -32.66 -35.10
N VAL A 20 8.19 -31.36 -35.32
CA VAL A 20 7.27 -30.30 -34.89
C VAL A 20 5.84 -30.48 -35.44
N PRO A 21 5.64 -30.82 -36.73
CA PRO A 21 4.28 -31.05 -37.26
C PRO A 21 3.53 -32.24 -36.63
N GLU A 22 4.24 -33.15 -35.96
CA GLU A 22 3.65 -34.31 -35.28
C GLU A 22 3.37 -34.02 -33.78
N SER A 23 3.78 -32.83 -33.33
CA SER A 23 3.68 -32.40 -31.95
C SER A 23 2.52 -31.45 -31.76
N GLU A 24 1.89 -31.51 -30.61
CA GLU A 24 0.79 -30.64 -30.20
C GLU A 24 1.13 -29.99 -28.87
N GLY A 25 1.21 -28.65 -28.86
CA GLY A 25 1.52 -27.88 -27.66
C GLY A 25 0.35 -27.87 -26.67
N ALA A 26 0.65 -27.94 -25.38
CA ALA A 26 -0.35 -27.65 -24.36
C ALA A 26 -0.64 -26.13 -24.33
N PRO A 27 -1.90 -25.73 -24.01
CA PRO A 27 -2.20 -24.31 -23.76
C PRO A 27 -1.31 -23.75 -22.66
N VAL A 28 -0.75 -22.57 -22.87
CA VAL A 28 0.00 -21.85 -21.82
C VAL A 28 -1.00 -21.38 -20.76
N PRO A 29 -0.91 -21.87 -19.52
CA PRO A 29 -1.84 -21.48 -18.47
C PRO A 29 -1.64 -19.98 -18.15
N GLN A 30 -2.72 -19.22 -18.23
CA GLN A 30 -2.76 -17.82 -17.84
C GLN A 30 -3.62 -17.67 -16.59
N VAL A 31 -3.07 -17.03 -15.54
CA VAL A 31 -3.87 -16.66 -14.38
C VAL A 31 -4.68 -15.43 -14.75
N LYS A 32 -6.01 -15.55 -14.68
CA LYS A 32 -6.97 -14.47 -14.91
C LYS A 32 -7.91 -14.35 -13.72
N ALA A 33 -8.23 -13.12 -13.38
CA ALA A 33 -9.29 -12.86 -12.41
C ALA A 33 -10.67 -13.27 -12.98
N PRO A 34 -11.67 -13.54 -12.12
CA PRO A 34 -13.04 -13.73 -12.57
C PRO A 34 -13.52 -12.54 -13.41
N THR A 35 -14.44 -12.80 -14.36
CA THR A 35 -14.90 -11.79 -15.33
C THR A 35 -15.47 -10.54 -14.67
N ASP A 36 -16.16 -10.71 -13.53
CA ASP A 36 -16.80 -9.61 -12.80
C ASP A 36 -16.02 -9.17 -11.55
N ALA A 37 -14.73 -9.49 -11.50
CA ALA A 37 -13.89 -9.12 -10.38
C ALA A 37 -13.76 -7.58 -10.28
N PRO A 38 -14.11 -6.96 -9.11
CA PRO A 38 -14.10 -5.52 -8.97
C PRO A 38 -12.68 -4.96 -8.86
N ASN A 39 -12.51 -3.71 -9.27
CA ASN A 39 -11.34 -2.92 -8.88
C ASN A 39 -11.41 -2.59 -7.39
N ILE A 40 -10.29 -2.59 -6.71
CA ILE A 40 -10.18 -2.33 -5.28
C ILE A 40 -9.19 -1.18 -5.06
N LEU A 41 -9.67 -0.09 -4.47
CA LEU A 41 -8.83 1.03 -4.01
C LEU A 41 -8.99 1.14 -2.49
N VAL A 42 -7.88 1.01 -1.77
CA VAL A 42 -7.81 1.20 -0.31
C VAL A 42 -7.00 2.46 -0.03
N ILE A 43 -7.63 3.47 0.54
CA ILE A 43 -6.97 4.71 0.96
C ILE A 43 -6.87 4.71 2.48
N ILE A 44 -5.67 4.96 3.01
CA ILE A 44 -5.43 5.13 4.44
C ILE A 44 -4.88 6.53 4.66
N LEU A 45 -5.47 7.22 5.62
CA LEU A 45 -4.93 8.46 6.18
C LEU A 45 -4.22 8.12 7.49
N ASP A 46 -3.04 8.66 7.68
CA ASP A 46 -2.19 8.35 8.83
C ASP A 46 -2.49 9.32 9.98
N ASP A 47 -2.72 8.78 11.17
CA ASP A 47 -3.03 9.52 12.41
C ASP A 47 -4.29 10.39 12.34
N VAL A 48 -5.31 9.96 11.60
CA VAL A 48 -6.60 10.66 11.57
C VAL A 48 -7.66 9.88 12.36
N GLY A 49 -8.17 10.50 13.40
CA GLY A 49 -9.25 9.94 14.20
C GLY A 49 -10.62 10.06 13.54
N PHE A 50 -11.52 9.14 13.88
CA PHE A 50 -12.89 9.12 13.40
C PHE A 50 -13.64 10.46 13.58
N GLY A 51 -13.43 11.12 14.72
CA GLY A 51 -14.06 12.40 15.06
C GLY A 51 -13.58 13.61 14.28
N SER A 52 -12.51 13.49 13.47
CA SER A 52 -11.96 14.61 12.72
C SER A 52 -12.74 14.91 11.43
N PHE A 53 -13.32 13.89 10.80
CA PHE A 53 -13.95 13.99 9.49
C PHE A 53 -15.34 14.63 9.52
N GLY A 54 -15.58 15.64 8.68
CA GLY A 54 -16.91 16.22 8.47
C GLY A 54 -17.94 15.18 8.02
N THR A 55 -17.56 14.20 7.23
CA THR A 55 -18.40 13.06 6.81
C THR A 55 -19.02 12.29 8.00
N PHE A 56 -18.38 12.30 9.15
CA PHE A 56 -18.85 11.67 10.39
C PHE A 56 -19.31 12.68 11.46
N GLY A 57 -19.44 13.95 11.10
CA GLY A 57 -19.84 15.03 12.01
C GLY A 57 -18.70 15.72 12.73
N GLY A 58 -17.46 15.46 12.33
CA GLY A 58 -16.27 16.16 12.83
C GLY A 58 -16.11 17.57 12.28
N PRO A 59 -15.18 18.35 12.83
CA PRO A 59 -15.03 19.77 12.50
C PRO A 59 -14.34 20.02 11.15
N VAL A 60 -13.63 19.04 10.58
CA VAL A 60 -12.86 19.22 9.34
C VAL A 60 -13.72 18.87 8.13
N PRO A 61 -14.01 19.83 7.22
CA PRO A 61 -14.74 19.55 5.99
C PRO A 61 -13.99 18.55 5.10
N THR A 62 -14.66 17.47 4.72
CA THR A 62 -14.08 16.39 3.90
C THR A 62 -14.94 16.07 2.68
N PRO A 63 -15.08 17.00 1.72
CA PRO A 63 -16.02 16.86 0.60
C PRO A 63 -15.73 15.68 -0.30
N GLY A 64 -14.47 15.29 -0.46
CA GLY A 64 -14.08 14.09 -1.22
C GLY A 64 -14.60 12.80 -0.57
N LEU A 65 -14.54 12.70 0.76
CA LEU A 65 -15.09 11.56 1.50
C LEU A 65 -16.62 11.57 1.50
N ASP A 66 -17.25 12.75 1.51
CA ASP A 66 -18.70 12.89 1.41
C ASP A 66 -19.23 12.32 0.10
N LEU A 67 -18.52 12.53 -1.02
CA LEU A 67 -18.89 11.94 -2.32
C LEU A 67 -18.82 10.41 -2.30
N VAL A 68 -17.82 9.84 -1.64
CA VAL A 68 -17.72 8.39 -1.47
C VAL A 68 -18.84 7.88 -0.55
N ALA A 69 -19.08 8.56 0.56
CA ALA A 69 -20.11 8.20 1.54
C ALA A 69 -21.54 8.24 0.98
N GLN A 70 -21.81 9.15 0.04
CA GLN A 70 -23.12 9.24 -0.65
C GLN A 70 -23.42 8.01 -1.50
N LYS A 71 -22.40 7.30 -1.97
CA LYS A 71 -22.55 6.12 -2.85
C LYS A 71 -22.20 4.82 -2.17
N GLY A 72 -21.76 4.86 -0.91
CA GLY A 72 -21.23 3.73 -0.19
C GLY A 72 -21.83 3.58 1.22
N LEU A 73 -21.18 2.76 2.02
CA LEU A 73 -21.52 2.50 3.42
C LEU A 73 -20.57 3.28 4.33
N ARG A 74 -21.13 3.84 5.41
CA ARG A 74 -20.36 4.45 6.51
C ARG A 74 -20.38 3.53 7.71
N TYR A 75 -19.19 3.06 8.13
CA TYR A 75 -19.06 2.25 9.33
C TYR A 75 -18.74 3.14 10.52
N ASN A 76 -19.57 3.10 11.55
CA ASN A 76 -19.39 3.84 12.80
C ASN A 76 -18.83 2.99 13.95
N ARG A 77 -18.51 1.73 13.69
CA ARG A 77 -17.86 0.78 14.61
C ARG A 77 -16.72 0.09 13.92
N PHE A 78 -15.76 0.87 13.44
CA PHE A 78 -14.55 0.40 12.79
C PHE A 78 -13.37 0.71 13.70
N HIS A 79 -12.63 -0.32 14.10
CA HIS A 79 -11.51 -0.19 15.03
C HIS A 79 -10.21 -0.60 14.35
N THR A 80 -9.17 0.15 14.63
CA THR A 80 -7.79 -0.14 14.23
C THR A 80 -6.95 -0.38 15.47
N THR A 81 -5.67 -0.71 15.30
CA THR A 81 -4.72 -0.70 16.41
C THR A 81 -4.31 0.75 16.73
N ALA A 82 -3.62 0.94 17.84
CA ALA A 82 -3.17 2.26 18.27
C ALA A 82 -1.98 2.83 17.48
N LEU A 83 -1.34 2.03 16.61
CA LEU A 83 -0.12 2.39 15.88
C LEU A 83 -0.24 2.05 14.38
N CYS A 84 0.54 2.78 13.57
CA CYS A 84 0.55 2.65 12.11
C CYS A 84 0.96 1.26 11.61
N SER A 85 2.15 0.75 11.97
CA SER A 85 2.63 -0.55 11.48
C SER A 85 1.76 -1.73 11.92
N PRO A 86 1.33 -1.85 13.18
CA PRO A 86 0.41 -2.89 13.60
C PRO A 86 -0.92 -2.87 12.82
N THR A 87 -1.48 -1.68 12.57
CA THR A 87 -2.71 -1.52 11.77
C THR A 87 -2.48 -1.95 10.32
N ARG A 88 -1.38 -1.53 9.70
CA ARG A 88 -1.03 -1.87 8.31
C ARG A 88 -0.78 -3.37 8.15
N ALA A 89 -0.07 -3.98 9.08
CA ALA A 89 0.17 -5.42 9.11
C ALA A 89 -1.14 -6.21 9.24
N ALA A 90 -2.01 -5.83 10.18
CA ALA A 90 -3.31 -6.49 10.36
C ALA A 90 -4.20 -6.34 9.12
N LEU A 91 -4.26 -5.13 8.53
CA LEU A 91 -5.04 -4.87 7.32
C LEU A 91 -4.57 -5.73 6.14
N LEU A 92 -3.26 -5.72 5.88
CA LEU A 92 -2.71 -6.41 4.71
C LEU A 92 -2.69 -7.92 4.84
N THR A 93 -2.57 -8.46 6.05
CA THR A 93 -2.49 -9.91 6.26
C THR A 93 -3.80 -10.54 6.69
N GLY A 94 -4.79 -9.74 7.13
CA GLY A 94 -6.03 -10.23 7.72
C GLY A 94 -5.82 -10.97 9.05
N ARG A 95 -4.68 -10.76 9.72
CA ARG A 95 -4.29 -11.46 10.96
C ARG A 95 -4.07 -10.46 12.08
N ASN A 96 -4.15 -10.94 13.32
CA ASN A 96 -3.72 -10.15 14.47
C ASN A 96 -2.25 -9.73 14.29
N HIS A 97 -1.95 -8.46 14.54
CA HIS A 97 -0.64 -7.88 14.34
C HIS A 97 0.47 -8.55 15.15
N HIS A 98 0.20 -9.02 16.37
CA HIS A 98 1.17 -9.80 17.15
C HIS A 98 1.46 -11.16 16.51
N ALA A 99 0.44 -11.80 15.91
CA ALA A 99 0.61 -13.09 15.21
C ALA A 99 1.45 -12.99 13.94
N VAL A 100 1.61 -11.78 13.42
CA VAL A 100 2.49 -11.48 12.27
C VAL A 100 3.70 -10.66 12.67
N HIS A 101 4.08 -10.72 13.94
CA HIS A 101 5.29 -10.13 14.49
C HIS A 101 5.35 -8.61 14.52
N MET A 102 4.22 -7.93 14.30
CA MET A 102 4.12 -6.47 14.25
C MET A 102 3.38 -5.93 15.48
N GLY A 103 3.79 -6.33 16.67
CA GLY A 103 3.25 -5.83 17.95
C GLY A 103 3.63 -4.37 18.26
N GLY A 104 4.65 -3.86 17.58
CA GLY A 104 5.12 -2.47 17.62
C GLY A 104 5.46 -1.97 16.22
N ILE A 105 6.22 -0.88 16.15
CA ILE A 105 6.72 -0.30 14.89
C ILE A 105 8.17 -0.79 14.62
N PRO A 106 8.65 -0.78 13.36
CA PRO A 106 10.00 -1.25 13.01
C PRO A 106 11.13 -0.58 13.81
N GLU A 107 10.97 0.69 14.18
CA GLU A 107 11.92 1.45 14.96
C GLU A 107 12.05 0.95 16.43
N MET A 108 11.07 0.21 16.91
CA MET A 108 11.01 -0.37 18.25
C MET A 108 11.16 -1.89 18.26
N ALA A 109 11.65 -2.47 17.15
CA ALA A 109 11.87 -3.89 17.03
C ALA A 109 12.74 -4.44 18.16
N ASN A 110 12.37 -5.58 18.71
CA ASN A 110 13.12 -6.25 19.78
C ASN A 110 13.01 -7.78 19.65
N GLY A 111 13.78 -8.52 20.43
CA GLY A 111 13.89 -9.98 20.32
C GLY A 111 12.74 -10.76 20.96
N PHE A 112 11.63 -10.14 21.34
CA PHE A 112 10.49 -10.88 21.89
C PHE A 112 9.56 -11.36 20.78
N PRO A 113 8.96 -12.56 20.94
CA PRO A 113 7.98 -13.08 20.00
C PRO A 113 6.84 -12.08 19.76
N GLY A 114 6.52 -11.83 18.48
CA GLY A 114 5.50 -10.89 18.08
C GLY A 114 5.94 -9.42 18.00
N TYR A 115 7.21 -9.09 18.32
CA TYR A 115 7.74 -7.72 18.34
C TYR A 115 9.04 -7.53 17.56
N ASP A 116 9.50 -8.55 16.86
CA ASP A 116 10.71 -8.48 16.04
C ASP A 116 10.51 -7.80 14.68
N THR A 117 9.26 -7.46 14.35
CA THR A 117 8.83 -6.77 13.11
C THR A 117 9.15 -7.52 11.82
N ILE A 118 9.41 -8.81 11.92
CA ILE A 118 9.70 -9.69 10.80
C ILE A 118 8.41 -10.43 10.40
N ILE A 119 7.60 -9.86 9.51
CA ILE A 119 6.41 -10.54 9.01
C ILE A 119 6.83 -11.87 8.39
N PRO A 120 6.31 -13.00 8.89
CA PRO A 120 6.74 -14.32 8.43
C PRO A 120 6.19 -14.61 7.02
N PRO A 121 6.89 -15.36 6.18
CA PRO A 121 6.47 -15.66 4.81
C PRO A 121 5.15 -16.44 4.72
N GLU A 122 4.75 -17.10 5.81
CA GLU A 122 3.46 -17.79 5.93
C GLU A 122 2.27 -16.84 6.08
N ALA A 123 2.51 -15.57 6.40
CA ALA A 123 1.52 -14.53 6.49
C ALA A 123 1.40 -13.79 5.16
N ALA A 124 0.79 -14.42 4.18
CA ALA A 124 0.55 -13.80 2.88
C ALA A 124 -0.29 -12.53 3.03
N THR A 125 0.07 -11.49 2.27
CA THR A 125 -0.73 -10.27 2.17
C THR A 125 -1.90 -10.44 1.20
N VAL A 126 -2.91 -9.60 1.36
CA VAL A 126 -4.01 -9.49 0.39
C VAL A 126 -3.49 -9.18 -1.03
N ALA A 127 -2.41 -8.40 -1.15
CA ALA A 127 -1.77 -8.12 -2.43
C ALA A 127 -1.21 -9.37 -3.08
N GLN A 128 -0.50 -10.22 -2.32
CA GLN A 128 -0.01 -11.51 -2.82
C GLN A 128 -1.15 -12.42 -3.28
N VAL A 129 -2.22 -12.51 -2.48
CA VAL A 129 -3.39 -13.33 -2.81
C VAL A 129 -4.07 -12.82 -4.09
N LEU A 130 -4.34 -11.53 -4.20
CA LEU A 130 -4.98 -10.95 -5.36
C LEU A 130 -4.12 -11.04 -6.61
N ARG A 131 -2.81 -10.80 -6.51
CA ARG A 131 -1.84 -10.98 -7.60
C ARG A 131 -1.85 -12.41 -8.12
N MET A 132 -1.85 -13.40 -7.22
CA MET A 132 -1.95 -14.83 -7.58
C MET A 132 -3.30 -15.18 -8.24
N ASN A 133 -4.30 -14.34 -8.09
CA ASN A 133 -5.62 -14.48 -8.70
C ASN A 133 -5.86 -13.50 -9.87
N GLY A 134 -4.79 -12.99 -10.48
CA GLY A 134 -4.86 -12.25 -11.74
C GLY A 134 -5.10 -10.74 -11.62
N TYR A 135 -5.02 -10.16 -10.43
CA TYR A 135 -5.07 -8.70 -10.25
C TYR A 135 -3.73 -8.05 -10.60
N ALA A 136 -3.79 -6.81 -11.09
CA ALA A 136 -2.66 -5.88 -11.03
C ALA A 136 -2.59 -5.28 -9.61
N THR A 137 -1.40 -5.12 -9.05
CA THR A 137 -1.24 -4.69 -7.66
C THR A 137 -0.30 -3.48 -7.57
N GLY A 138 -0.74 -2.40 -6.92
CA GLY A 138 0.05 -1.19 -6.74
C GLY A 138 -0.03 -0.65 -5.31
N CYS A 139 1.10 -0.15 -4.79
CA CYS A 139 1.22 0.51 -3.50
C CYS A 139 1.83 1.90 -3.71
N PHE A 140 1.14 2.96 -3.24
CA PHE A 140 1.57 4.35 -3.42
C PHE A 140 1.47 5.08 -2.07
N GLY A 141 2.60 5.24 -1.38
CA GLY A 141 2.63 5.95 -0.09
C GLY A 141 3.52 5.33 0.97
N LYS A 142 3.13 5.49 2.23
CA LYS A 142 3.85 5.01 3.40
C LYS A 142 3.68 3.50 3.59
N TRP A 143 4.79 2.76 3.55
CA TRP A 143 4.79 1.32 3.79
C TRP A 143 4.85 0.95 5.27
N HIS A 144 5.92 1.30 5.93
CA HIS A 144 6.19 1.16 7.37
C HIS A 144 6.06 -0.28 7.91
N LEU A 145 6.44 -1.28 7.10
CA LEU A 145 6.44 -2.70 7.48
C LEU A 145 7.77 -3.41 7.19
N THR A 146 8.75 -2.68 6.69
CA THR A 146 10.10 -3.20 6.47
C THR A 146 10.93 -3.02 7.74
N PRO A 147 11.61 -4.06 8.25
CA PRO A 147 12.56 -3.90 9.36
C PRO A 147 13.63 -2.85 9.03
N MET A 148 14.04 -2.05 10.03
CA MET A 148 14.97 -0.93 9.83
C MET A 148 16.28 -1.33 9.13
N TRP A 149 16.81 -2.50 9.43
CA TRP A 149 18.04 -3.02 8.83
C TRP A 149 17.88 -3.54 7.38
N GLU A 150 16.65 -3.57 6.86
CA GLU A 150 16.34 -3.94 5.47
C GLU A 150 15.90 -2.74 4.61
N MET A 151 15.86 -1.53 5.16
CA MET A 151 15.40 -0.32 4.45
C MET A 151 16.44 0.27 3.48
N GLY A 152 17.52 -0.41 3.20
CA GLY A 152 18.55 0.08 2.29
C GLY A 152 18.35 -0.41 0.84
N PRO A 153 18.96 0.28 -0.14
CA PRO A 153 18.90 -0.12 -1.54
C PRO A 153 19.62 -1.45 -1.86
N GLY A 154 20.34 -2.00 -0.89
CA GLY A 154 20.97 -3.33 -0.99
C GLY A 154 20.06 -4.48 -0.55
N GLY A 155 18.85 -4.21 -0.08
CA GLY A 155 17.92 -5.23 0.40
C GLY A 155 18.35 -5.90 1.71
N PRO A 156 17.75 -7.05 2.03
CA PRO A 156 16.81 -7.84 1.22
C PRO A 156 15.47 -7.15 0.97
N PHE A 157 14.83 -7.46 -0.16
CA PHE A 157 13.58 -6.81 -0.57
C PHE A 157 12.32 -7.65 -0.28
N ASP A 158 12.47 -8.76 0.44
CA ASP A 158 11.36 -9.68 0.71
C ASP A 158 10.21 -9.03 1.49
N ARG A 159 10.52 -8.05 2.34
CA ARG A 159 9.55 -7.32 3.18
C ARG A 159 9.29 -5.90 2.70
N TRP A 160 9.80 -5.55 1.53
CA TRP A 160 9.40 -4.36 0.81
C TRP A 160 8.05 -4.60 0.13
N PRO A 161 7.32 -3.54 -0.28
CA PRO A 161 6.06 -3.72 -1.01
C PRO A 161 6.19 -4.68 -2.19
N THR A 162 7.28 -4.61 -2.94
CA THR A 162 7.57 -5.47 -4.10
C THR A 162 7.71 -6.94 -3.72
N GLY A 163 8.32 -7.26 -2.59
CA GLY A 163 8.41 -8.63 -2.04
C GLY A 163 7.11 -9.11 -1.41
N MET A 164 6.26 -8.17 -0.97
CA MET A 164 4.99 -8.44 -0.28
C MET A 164 3.77 -8.42 -1.23
N GLY A 165 4.01 -8.54 -2.54
CA GLY A 165 2.95 -8.81 -3.52
C GLY A 165 2.47 -7.64 -4.35
N PHE A 166 3.11 -6.47 -4.25
CA PHE A 166 2.81 -5.32 -5.09
C PHE A 166 3.74 -5.30 -6.32
N ASP A 167 3.17 -5.36 -7.51
CA ASP A 167 3.91 -5.27 -8.78
C ASP A 167 4.45 -3.86 -9.03
N ARG A 168 3.82 -2.85 -8.41
CA ARG A 168 4.23 -1.46 -8.45
C ARG A 168 4.31 -0.88 -7.04
N PHE A 169 5.41 -0.21 -6.73
CA PHE A 169 5.59 0.57 -5.51
C PHE A 169 6.14 1.95 -5.84
N TYR A 170 5.58 2.97 -5.20
CA TYR A 170 6.12 4.32 -5.18
C TYR A 170 5.76 4.96 -3.85
N GLY A 171 6.76 5.35 -3.04
CA GLY A 171 6.49 5.92 -1.73
C GLY A 171 7.66 5.85 -0.77
N ILE A 172 7.37 5.91 0.51
CA ILE A 172 8.34 5.89 1.61
C ILE A 172 8.26 4.59 2.41
N LEU A 173 9.39 4.17 2.98
CA LEU A 173 9.48 2.94 3.79
C LEU A 173 9.31 3.20 5.28
N GLY A 174 9.73 4.36 5.76
CA GLY A 174 9.78 4.71 7.18
C GLY A 174 8.47 5.22 7.77
N ALA A 175 8.55 5.60 9.05
CA ALA A 175 7.40 6.06 9.84
C ALA A 175 6.88 7.43 9.41
N GLU A 176 7.79 8.36 9.21
CA GLU A 176 7.49 9.76 8.93
C GLU A 176 8.42 10.33 7.87
N SER A 177 8.03 11.43 7.28
CA SER A 177 8.82 12.08 6.24
C SER A 177 8.38 13.53 6.05
N SER A 178 9.33 14.37 5.61
CA SER A 178 8.97 15.66 5.03
C SER A 178 7.99 15.45 3.88
N GLN A 179 6.97 16.30 3.80
CA GLN A 179 6.05 16.31 2.66
C GLN A 179 6.65 17.06 1.45
N TYR A 180 7.71 17.86 1.66
CA TYR A 180 8.37 18.67 0.63
C TYR A 180 9.66 18.03 0.09
N GLU A 181 10.39 17.30 0.93
CA GLU A 181 11.66 16.64 0.60
C GLU A 181 11.66 15.19 1.12
N PRO A 182 10.77 14.35 0.62
CA PRO A 182 10.63 12.98 1.10
C PRO A 182 11.72 12.05 0.53
N PRO A 183 12.15 11.02 1.31
CA PRO A 183 13.00 9.93 0.83
C PRO A 183 12.16 8.89 0.08
N VAL A 184 11.81 9.18 -1.16
CA VAL A 184 10.94 8.34 -1.98
C VAL A 184 11.72 7.22 -2.67
N TYR A 185 11.08 6.08 -2.77
CA TYR A 185 11.53 4.95 -3.60
C TYR A 185 10.55 4.74 -4.76
N ASP A 186 11.10 4.53 -5.95
CA ASP A 186 10.40 3.97 -7.10
C ASP A 186 10.83 2.50 -7.23
N GLN A 187 9.92 1.59 -6.92
CA GLN A 187 10.23 0.18 -6.69
C GLN A 187 11.26 0.02 -5.57
N THR A 188 12.49 -0.34 -5.88
CA THR A 188 13.59 -0.48 -4.93
C THR A 188 14.68 0.59 -5.12
N THR A 189 14.44 1.54 -6.01
CA THR A 189 15.40 2.60 -6.35
C THR A 189 15.04 3.89 -5.64
N PRO A 190 15.94 4.50 -4.86
CA PRO A 190 15.71 5.80 -4.27
C PRO A 190 15.61 6.88 -5.37
N VAL A 191 14.63 7.77 -5.23
CA VAL A 191 14.39 8.89 -6.15
C VAL A 191 14.14 10.17 -5.36
N SER A 192 14.38 11.30 -6.01
CA SER A 192 14.19 12.64 -5.42
C SER A 192 13.20 13.45 -6.27
N PRO A 193 11.91 13.16 -6.20
CA PRO A 193 10.91 13.76 -7.10
C PRO A 193 10.69 15.26 -6.87
N HIS A 194 11.12 15.79 -5.73
CA HIS A 194 11.02 17.19 -5.36
C HIS A 194 12.07 18.08 -6.09
N LEU A 195 13.18 17.48 -6.54
CA LEU A 195 14.26 18.25 -7.18
C LEU A 195 13.78 18.88 -8.50
N GLY A 196 13.95 20.18 -8.60
CA GLY A 196 13.54 20.97 -9.77
C GLY A 196 12.03 21.20 -9.91
N ARG A 197 11.23 20.85 -8.90
CA ARG A 197 9.78 21.12 -8.85
C ARG A 197 9.48 22.17 -7.81
N GLU A 198 8.97 23.31 -8.24
CA GLU A 198 8.39 24.33 -7.33
C GLU A 198 7.09 23.78 -6.73
N ASN A 199 6.85 24.08 -5.48
CA ASN A 199 5.63 23.70 -4.74
C ASN A 199 5.35 22.19 -4.71
N TYR A 200 6.41 21.35 -4.73
CA TYR A 200 6.23 19.91 -4.57
C TYR A 200 5.59 19.57 -3.23
N HIS A 201 4.63 18.65 -3.26
CA HIS A 201 4.04 18.06 -2.06
C HIS A 201 3.80 16.57 -2.26
N LEU A 202 4.29 15.75 -1.31
CA LEU A 202 4.26 14.30 -1.44
C LEU A 202 2.85 13.72 -1.64
N THR A 203 1.86 14.24 -0.91
CA THR A 203 0.47 13.73 -1.03
C THR A 203 -0.07 13.89 -2.45
N GLU A 204 0.18 15.02 -3.10
CA GLU A 204 -0.25 15.27 -4.48
C GLU A 204 0.48 14.34 -5.45
N ASP A 205 1.82 14.21 -5.30
CA ASP A 205 2.62 13.33 -6.14
C ASP A 205 2.16 11.86 -6.03
N LEU A 206 1.85 11.38 -4.82
CA LEU A 206 1.32 10.03 -4.61
C LEU A 206 -0.01 9.81 -5.31
N VAL A 207 -0.90 10.79 -5.29
CA VAL A 207 -2.18 10.72 -6.00
C VAL A 207 -1.97 10.71 -7.51
N ASP A 208 -1.10 11.56 -8.05
CA ASP A 208 -0.76 11.61 -9.47
C ASP A 208 -0.16 10.30 -9.96
N GLN A 209 0.78 9.72 -9.19
CA GLN A 209 1.36 8.41 -9.50
C GLN A 209 0.32 7.29 -9.47
N THR A 210 -0.64 7.37 -8.54
CA THR A 210 -1.73 6.41 -8.44
C THR A 210 -2.64 6.48 -9.67
N ILE A 211 -3.08 7.67 -10.05
CA ILE A 211 -3.95 7.90 -11.21
C ILE A 211 -3.25 7.42 -12.48
N ASN A 212 -2.00 7.86 -12.69
CA ASN A 212 -1.21 7.46 -13.85
C ASN A 212 -1.03 5.94 -13.94
N TRP A 213 -0.86 5.25 -12.81
CA TRP A 213 -0.75 3.79 -12.80
C TRP A 213 -2.07 3.11 -13.15
N ILE A 214 -3.20 3.57 -12.59
CA ILE A 214 -4.54 3.04 -12.88
C ILE A 214 -4.85 3.19 -14.38
N ASP A 215 -4.57 4.36 -14.96
CA ASP A 215 -4.79 4.62 -16.38
C ASP A 215 -3.94 3.69 -17.26
N ARG A 216 -2.66 3.53 -16.92
CA ARG A 216 -1.77 2.60 -17.64
C ARG A 216 -2.26 1.15 -17.56
N VAL A 217 -2.70 0.68 -16.41
CA VAL A 217 -3.26 -0.67 -16.25
C VAL A 217 -4.50 -0.83 -17.10
N SER A 218 -5.40 0.15 -17.07
CA SER A 218 -6.65 0.13 -17.85
C SER A 218 -6.41 0.07 -19.35
N VAL A 219 -5.39 0.78 -19.84
CA VAL A 219 -5.04 0.79 -21.28
C VAL A 219 -4.25 -0.44 -21.70
N SER A 220 -3.24 -0.84 -20.91
CA SER A 220 -2.32 -1.92 -21.29
C SER A 220 -2.89 -3.32 -21.06
N SER A 221 -3.85 -3.44 -20.16
CA SER A 221 -4.45 -4.72 -19.75
C SER A 221 -5.96 -4.59 -19.58
N PRO A 222 -6.72 -4.34 -20.68
CA PRO A 222 -8.16 -4.16 -20.60
C PRO A 222 -8.85 -5.37 -19.94
N GLY A 223 -9.72 -5.08 -18.97
CA GLY A 223 -10.46 -6.11 -18.22
C GLY A 223 -9.65 -6.80 -17.10
N LYS A 224 -8.38 -6.45 -16.89
CA LYS A 224 -7.63 -6.90 -15.72
C LYS A 224 -7.97 -6.01 -14.52
N PRO A 225 -8.57 -6.55 -13.44
CA PRO A 225 -8.86 -5.75 -12.25
C PRO A 225 -7.56 -5.36 -11.53
N PHE A 226 -7.64 -4.28 -10.75
CA PHE A 226 -6.52 -3.83 -9.93
C PHE A 226 -6.86 -3.83 -8.43
N PHE A 227 -5.83 -4.02 -7.62
CA PHE A 227 -5.78 -3.69 -6.22
C PHE A 227 -4.76 -2.56 -6.02
N CYS A 228 -5.25 -1.41 -5.63
CA CYS A 228 -4.44 -0.23 -5.34
C CYS A 228 -4.50 0.08 -3.84
N TYR A 229 -3.35 0.14 -3.20
CA TYR A 229 -3.17 0.54 -1.82
C TYR A 229 -2.51 1.92 -1.80
N LEU A 230 -3.25 2.94 -1.34
CA LEU A 230 -2.82 4.34 -1.25
C LEU A 230 -2.77 4.78 0.22
N PRO A 231 -1.75 4.38 0.98
CA PRO A 231 -1.55 4.81 2.36
C PRO A 231 -0.78 6.13 2.40
N THR A 232 -1.49 7.25 2.45
CA THR A 232 -0.83 8.55 2.53
C THR A 232 -0.11 8.71 3.88
N PRO A 233 1.07 9.36 3.95
CA PRO A 233 1.70 9.69 5.22
C PRO A 233 1.05 10.88 5.94
N ALA A 234 0.26 11.69 5.25
CA ALA A 234 -0.51 12.75 5.88
C ALA A 234 -1.71 12.12 6.63
N VAL A 235 -2.04 12.63 7.81
CA VAL A 235 -1.60 13.87 8.47
C VAL A 235 -0.53 13.65 9.56
N HIS A 236 0.18 12.53 9.56
CA HIS A 236 1.25 12.26 10.52
C HIS A 236 2.27 13.42 10.58
N ALA A 237 2.89 13.63 11.71
CA ALA A 237 4.00 14.58 11.84
C ALA A 237 5.15 14.25 10.85
N PRO A 238 5.90 15.28 10.37
CA PRO A 238 5.68 16.70 10.54
C PRO A 238 4.44 17.19 9.78
N HIS A 239 3.67 18.09 10.40
CA HIS A 239 2.42 18.58 9.85
C HIS A 239 2.66 19.62 8.74
N HIS A 240 3.22 19.19 7.67
CA HIS A 240 3.54 20.01 6.50
C HIS A 240 2.31 20.11 5.59
N ALA A 241 1.57 21.21 5.71
CA ALA A 241 0.48 21.53 4.80
C ALA A 241 0.88 22.71 3.89
N PRO A 242 0.49 22.72 2.59
CA PRO A 242 0.69 23.88 1.74
C PRO A 242 0.04 25.13 2.32
N ARG A 243 0.69 26.30 2.15
CA ARG A 243 0.28 27.56 2.75
C ARG A 243 -1.17 27.92 2.40
N GLU A 244 -1.60 27.64 1.19
CA GLU A 244 -2.97 27.88 0.72
C GLU A 244 -4.03 27.11 1.52
N TRP A 245 -3.70 25.89 1.99
CA TRP A 245 -4.58 25.10 2.84
C TRP A 245 -4.63 25.66 4.27
N ILE A 246 -3.49 26.10 4.81
CA ILE A 246 -3.42 26.74 6.12
C ILE A 246 -4.27 28.01 6.13
N ASP A 247 -4.10 28.87 5.12
CA ASP A 247 -4.82 30.14 5.02
C ASP A 247 -6.33 29.94 4.84
N LYS A 248 -6.76 28.87 4.18
CA LYS A 248 -8.17 28.52 4.00
C LYS A 248 -8.90 28.27 5.32
N PHE A 249 -8.20 27.81 6.34
CA PHE A 249 -8.77 27.50 7.65
C PHE A 249 -8.33 28.48 8.75
N ALA A 250 -7.69 29.57 8.39
CA ALA A 250 -7.28 30.61 9.34
C ALA A 250 -8.48 31.12 10.16
N GLY A 251 -8.33 31.20 11.47
CA GLY A 251 -9.38 31.63 12.39
C GLY A 251 -10.50 30.64 12.67
N GLN A 252 -10.41 29.41 12.15
CA GLN A 252 -11.43 28.37 12.41
C GLN A 252 -11.05 27.43 13.54
N PHE A 253 -9.74 27.30 13.86
CA PHE A 253 -9.19 26.37 14.84
C PHE A 253 -8.20 27.06 15.77
N ASP A 254 -8.61 28.16 16.40
CA ASP A 254 -7.74 29.04 17.17
C ASP A 254 -7.38 28.47 18.56
N ALA A 255 -8.05 27.42 18.99
CA ALA A 255 -7.81 26.81 20.31
C ALA A 255 -6.53 25.92 20.36
N GLY A 256 -5.80 25.79 19.24
CA GLY A 256 -4.56 25.02 19.14
C GLY A 256 -4.77 23.53 18.89
N TRP A 257 -3.67 22.80 18.85
CA TRP A 257 -3.62 21.37 18.51
C TRP A 257 -4.45 20.49 19.46
N ASP A 258 -4.47 20.83 20.74
CA ASP A 258 -5.14 20.03 21.77
C ASP A 258 -6.67 20.14 21.73
N ALA A 259 -7.20 21.04 20.90
CA ALA A 259 -8.64 21.29 20.80
C ALA A 259 -9.30 20.54 19.62
N LEU A 260 -8.53 19.86 18.84
CA LEU A 260 -8.96 19.04 17.69
C LEU A 260 -8.83 17.56 18.04
#